data_6832fc081728b13f2f867506628d0912
#
_entry.id   6832fc081728b13f2f867506628d0912
#
_cell.length_a   1.000
_cell.length_b   1.000
_cell.length_c   1.000
_cell.angle_alpha   90.00
_cell.angle_beta   90.00
_cell.angle_gamma   90.00
#
_symmetry.space_group_name_H-M   'P 1'
#
loop_
_entity.id
_entity.type
_entity.pdbx_description
1 polymer ?
#
loop_
_entity_poly.entity_id
_entity_poly.type
_entity_poly.pdbx_seq_one_letter_code
_entity_poly.pdbx_strand_id
1 'polypeptide(L)'
;AETSTEDAEKVVVEPYDAADIDFDTFCKSDMRVVKVKDCVAVKKSKKLLQFTLDDGSGTDRTILSGMHSYYEPEELVGKTLVAIVNIPPRAMMGIVSHGMFLSAECKKGKMRL
;
A
#
# COMPACT_ATOMS: atom_id res chain seq x y z
N ALA A 1 5.59 -17.92 -0.31
CA ALA A 1 5.00 -18.33 0.96
C ALA A 1 4.04 -19.49 0.73
N GLU A 2 4.16 -20.49 1.56
CA GLU A 2 3.24 -21.60 1.50
C GLU A 2 1.92 -21.20 2.12
N THR A 3 0.85 -21.44 1.37
CA THR A 3 -0.50 -21.26 1.88
C THR A 3 -1.03 -22.61 2.28
N SER A 4 -1.55 -22.72 3.50
CA SER A 4 -2.19 -23.95 3.93
C SER A 4 -3.39 -24.22 3.03
N THR A 5 -3.46 -25.42 2.46
CA THR A 5 -4.59 -25.82 1.63
C THR A 5 -5.88 -25.95 2.43
N GLU A 6 -5.78 -26.08 3.73
CA GLU A 6 -6.95 -26.17 4.62
C GLU A 6 -7.60 -24.81 4.83
N ASP A 7 -6.78 -23.76 4.92
CA ASP A 7 -7.25 -22.40 5.13
C ASP A 7 -7.40 -21.63 3.84
N ALA A 8 -6.77 -22.11 2.78
CA ALA A 8 -6.78 -21.40 1.52
C ALA A 8 -8.10 -21.63 0.81
N GLU A 9 -8.82 -20.57 0.55
CA GLU A 9 -9.78 -20.61 -0.52
C GLU A 9 -9.00 -20.97 -1.79
N LYS A 10 -9.65 -21.67 -2.69
CA LYS A 10 -9.03 -22.01 -3.96
C LYS A 10 -8.49 -20.74 -4.61
N VAL A 11 -7.18 -20.68 -4.80
CA VAL A 11 -6.53 -19.51 -5.38
C VAL A 11 -6.84 -19.47 -6.87
N VAL A 12 -7.47 -18.40 -7.29
CA VAL A 12 -7.70 -18.12 -8.70
C VAL A 12 -6.87 -16.90 -9.06
N VAL A 13 -5.90 -17.11 -9.93
CA VAL A 13 -5.02 -16.02 -10.38
C VAL A 13 -5.60 -15.44 -11.66
N GLU A 14 -5.90 -14.14 -11.63
CA GLU A 14 -6.36 -13.46 -12.83
C GLU A 14 -5.22 -13.30 -13.81
N PRO A 15 -5.48 -13.52 -15.12
CA PRO A 15 -4.47 -13.27 -16.14
C PRO A 15 -4.11 -11.78 -16.17
N TYR A 16 -2.88 -11.48 -16.45
CA TYR A 16 -2.42 -10.10 -16.60
C TYR A 16 -2.05 -9.81 -18.05
N ASP A 17 -2.30 -8.56 -18.45
CA ASP A 17 -2.03 -8.10 -19.81
C ASP A 17 -0.73 -7.33 -19.93
N ALA A 18 -0.11 -7.05 -18.82
CA ALA A 18 1.10 -6.24 -18.80
C ALA A 18 2.26 -6.98 -19.46
N ALA A 19 3.05 -6.26 -20.24
CA ALA A 19 4.31 -6.78 -20.75
C ALA A 19 5.28 -7.03 -19.59
N ASP A 20 6.23 -7.94 -19.82
CA ASP A 20 7.26 -8.19 -18.83
C ASP A 20 8.03 -6.92 -18.51
N ILE A 21 8.21 -6.66 -17.22
CA ILE A 21 9.05 -5.56 -16.80
C ILE A 21 10.52 -5.98 -16.90
N ASP A 22 11.35 -5.09 -17.41
CA ASP A 22 12.80 -5.28 -17.46
C ASP A 22 13.36 -5.37 -16.03
N PHE A 23 14.23 -6.33 -15.79
CA PHE A 23 14.79 -6.56 -14.46
C PHE A 23 15.54 -5.33 -13.92
N ASP A 24 16.32 -4.68 -14.77
CA ASP A 24 17.07 -3.48 -14.36
C ASP A 24 16.12 -2.35 -13.94
N THR A 25 15.01 -2.21 -14.64
CA THR A 25 13.97 -1.23 -14.28
C THR A 25 13.34 -1.57 -12.95
N PHE A 26 13.01 -2.84 -12.72
CA PHE A 26 12.46 -3.29 -11.47
C PHE A 26 13.43 -3.02 -10.30
N CYS A 27 14.71 -3.27 -10.50
CA CYS A 27 15.73 -3.06 -9.47
C CYS A 27 15.93 -1.60 -9.08
N LYS A 28 15.41 -0.67 -9.86
CA LYS A 28 15.41 0.76 -9.47
C LYS A 28 14.40 1.09 -8.40
N SER A 29 13.44 0.20 -8.16
CA SER A 29 12.44 0.40 -7.12
C SER A 29 13.08 0.29 -5.74
N ASP A 30 12.87 1.30 -4.90
CA ASP A 30 13.32 1.28 -3.51
C ASP A 30 12.13 0.88 -2.65
N MET A 31 12.10 -0.38 -2.26
CA MET A 31 11.06 -0.93 -1.39
C MET A 31 11.55 -0.92 0.04
N ARG A 32 10.78 -0.31 0.93
CA ARG A 32 11.13 -0.22 2.34
C ARG A 32 9.99 -0.65 3.22
N VAL A 33 10.34 -1.20 4.37
CA VAL A 33 9.39 -1.47 5.44
C VAL A 33 9.15 -0.15 6.16
N VAL A 34 7.89 0.21 6.30
CA VAL A 34 7.47 1.45 6.97
C VAL A 34 6.46 1.13 8.06
N LYS A 35 6.50 1.88 9.14
CA LYS A 35 5.55 1.73 10.25
C LYS A 35 4.54 2.86 10.21
N VAL A 36 3.27 2.51 10.34
CA VAL A 36 2.18 3.50 10.38
C VAL A 36 2.15 4.15 11.75
N LYS A 37 2.52 5.42 11.79
CA LYS A 37 2.46 6.23 13.03
C LYS A 37 1.07 6.78 13.25
N ASP A 38 0.40 7.18 12.17
CA ASP A 38 -0.95 7.71 12.20
C ASP A 38 -1.65 7.45 10.87
N CYS A 39 -2.97 7.40 10.92
CA CYS A 39 -3.78 7.18 9.73
C CYS A 39 -5.11 7.91 9.92
N VAL A 40 -5.46 8.77 8.99
CA VAL A 40 -6.69 9.54 9.05
C VAL A 40 -7.41 9.50 7.71
N ALA A 41 -8.73 9.58 7.77
CA ALA A 41 -9.54 9.67 6.55
C ALA A 41 -9.40 11.05 5.93
N VAL A 42 -9.29 11.08 4.59
CA VAL A 42 -9.24 12.35 3.86
C VAL A 42 -10.65 12.88 3.70
N LYS A 43 -10.91 14.08 4.22
CA LYS A 43 -12.27 14.65 4.28
C LYS A 43 -12.95 14.78 2.92
N LYS A 44 -12.20 15.05 1.87
CA LYS A 44 -12.73 15.27 0.52
C LYS A 44 -12.86 13.99 -0.30
N SER A 45 -12.50 12.84 0.26
CA SER A 45 -12.57 11.57 -0.43
C SER A 45 -13.09 10.49 0.50
N LYS A 46 -13.99 9.67 -0.01
CA LYS A 46 -14.51 8.52 0.73
C LYS A 46 -13.58 7.32 0.68
N LYS A 47 -12.60 7.33 -0.21
CA LYS A 47 -11.74 6.18 -0.48
C LYS A 47 -10.33 6.35 0.05
N LEU A 48 -9.86 7.58 0.22
CA LEU A 48 -8.47 7.85 0.56
C LEU A 48 -8.26 7.91 2.06
N LEU A 49 -7.18 7.26 2.48
CA LEU A 49 -6.62 7.41 3.81
C LEU A 49 -5.26 8.09 3.69
N GLN A 50 -4.98 8.99 4.62
CA GLN A 50 -3.69 9.65 4.73
C GLN A 50 -2.88 8.97 5.82
N PHE A 51 -1.72 8.47 5.44
CA PHE A 51 -0.82 7.77 6.35
C PHE A 51 0.37 8.65 6.69
N THR A 52 0.71 8.70 7.97
CA THR A 52 1.96 9.28 8.45
C THR A 52 2.86 8.12 8.85
N LEU A 53 4.01 8.00 8.21
CA LEU A 53 4.84 6.82 8.28
C LEU A 53 6.23 7.11 8.78
N ASP A 54 6.77 6.17 9.55
CA ASP A 54 8.18 6.13 9.90
C ASP A 54 8.88 5.19 8.91
N ASP A 55 9.72 5.76 8.06
CA ASP A 55 10.48 5.02 7.07
C ASP A 55 11.95 4.83 7.48
N GLY A 56 12.30 5.21 8.71
CA GLY A 56 13.65 5.10 9.22
C GLY A 56 14.56 6.28 8.88
N SER A 57 14.07 7.27 8.12
CA SER A 57 14.89 8.42 7.72
C SER A 57 14.98 9.53 8.78
N GLY A 58 14.16 9.43 9.83
CA GLY A 58 14.05 10.48 10.84
C GLY A 58 13.04 11.57 10.50
N THR A 59 12.46 11.54 9.30
CA THR A 59 11.42 12.46 8.86
C THR A 59 10.18 11.66 8.49
N ASP A 60 9.02 12.10 8.95
CA ASP A 60 7.78 11.41 8.66
C ASP A 60 7.44 11.51 7.17
N ARG A 61 6.99 10.40 6.61
CA ARG A 61 6.57 10.31 5.22
C ARG A 61 5.06 10.27 5.13
N THR A 62 4.49 10.99 4.20
CA THR A 62 3.05 10.98 3.94
C THR A 62 2.75 10.17 2.69
N ILE A 63 1.85 9.22 2.79
CA ILE A 63 1.34 8.46 1.65
C ILE A 63 -0.18 8.47 1.70
N LEU A 64 -0.81 8.70 0.55
CA LEU A 64 -2.24 8.55 0.38
C LEU A 64 -2.54 7.24 -0.32
N SER A 65 -3.52 6.51 0.15
CA SER A 65 -3.90 5.24 -0.43
C SER A 65 -5.41 5.03 -0.35
N GLY A 66 -5.96 4.38 -1.37
CA GLY A 66 -7.39 4.10 -1.47
C GLY A 66 -7.87 2.93 -0.63
N MET A 67 -7.45 2.84 0.61
CA MET A 67 -7.72 1.69 1.49
C MET A 67 -8.95 1.86 2.39
N HIS A 68 -9.61 3.01 2.37
CA HIS A 68 -10.71 3.29 3.31
C HIS A 68 -11.91 2.35 3.13
N SER A 69 -12.13 1.84 1.92
CA SER A 69 -13.19 0.87 1.69
C SER A 69 -12.89 -0.53 2.24
N TYR A 70 -11.65 -0.78 2.62
CA TYR A 70 -11.19 -2.09 3.13
C TYR A 70 -10.81 -2.05 4.60
N TYR A 71 -10.37 -0.91 5.10
CA TYR A 71 -9.87 -0.74 6.47
C TYR A 71 -10.34 0.57 7.06
N GLU A 72 -10.60 0.55 8.37
CA GLU A 72 -10.75 1.80 9.11
C GLU A 72 -9.37 2.32 9.54
N PRO A 73 -9.20 3.65 9.67
CA PRO A 73 -7.91 4.21 10.05
C PRO A 73 -7.31 3.59 11.31
N GLU A 74 -8.15 3.34 12.32
CA GLU A 74 -7.71 2.80 13.60
C GLU A 74 -7.11 1.41 13.50
N GLU A 75 -7.53 0.64 12.51
CA GLU A 75 -7.02 -0.71 12.28
C GLU A 75 -5.60 -0.72 11.75
N LEU A 76 -5.18 0.36 11.13
CA LEU A 76 -3.91 0.44 10.42
C LEU A 76 -2.80 1.08 11.24
N VAL A 77 -3.14 1.89 12.24
CA VAL A 77 -2.14 2.53 13.11
C VAL A 77 -1.32 1.44 13.84
N GLY A 78 -0.02 1.59 13.79
CA GLY A 78 0.91 0.63 14.40
C GLY A 78 1.30 -0.54 13.52
N LYS A 79 0.69 -0.70 12.35
CA LYS A 79 1.06 -1.76 11.41
C LYS A 79 2.36 -1.46 10.70
N THR A 80 3.03 -2.52 10.29
CA THR A 80 4.24 -2.44 9.47
C THR A 80 3.87 -2.85 8.05
N LEU A 81 4.19 -1.99 7.09
CA LEU A 81 3.83 -2.16 5.69
C LEU A 81 5.06 -2.07 4.81
N VAL A 82 4.94 -2.54 3.58
CA VAL A 82 5.98 -2.37 2.56
C VAL A 82 5.54 -1.27 1.60
N ALA A 83 6.42 -0.31 1.36
CA ALA A 83 6.14 0.79 0.44
C ALA A 83 7.27 0.97 -0.56
N ILE A 84 6.92 1.39 -1.77
CA ILE A 84 7.88 1.89 -2.75
C ILE A 84 8.03 3.38 -2.49
N VAL A 85 9.24 3.80 -2.16
CA VAL A 85 9.48 5.16 -1.64
C VAL A 85 10.13 6.10 -2.65
N ASN A 86 10.64 5.59 -3.77
CA ASN A 86 11.34 6.38 -4.78
C ASN A 86 10.53 6.65 -6.04
N ILE A 87 9.22 6.75 -5.91
CA ILE A 87 8.37 7.21 -7.01
C ILE A 87 8.16 8.73 -6.89
N PRO A 88 7.92 9.41 -8.02
CA PRO A 88 7.69 10.85 -7.97
C PRO A 88 6.51 11.21 -7.06
N PRO A 89 6.63 12.29 -6.27
CA PRO A 89 5.51 12.75 -5.45
C PRO A 89 4.28 13.07 -6.29
N ARG A 90 3.11 12.72 -5.78
CA ARG A 90 1.84 12.95 -6.47
C ARG A 90 0.87 13.67 -5.56
N ALA A 91 0.33 14.78 -6.06
CA ALA A 91 -0.70 15.51 -5.32
C ALA A 91 -2.07 14.86 -5.54
N MET A 92 -2.77 14.60 -4.44
CA MET A 92 -4.13 14.07 -4.44
C MET A 92 -4.93 14.84 -3.40
N MET A 93 -6.04 15.43 -3.81
CA MET A 93 -6.92 16.20 -2.91
C MET A 93 -6.15 17.29 -2.12
N GLY A 94 -5.18 17.94 -2.76
CA GLY A 94 -4.37 18.97 -2.13
C GLY A 94 -3.28 18.47 -1.21
N ILE A 95 -3.09 17.17 -1.09
CA ILE A 95 -2.07 16.56 -0.25
C ILE A 95 -1.07 15.83 -1.13
N VAL A 96 0.21 16.01 -0.85
CA VAL A 96 1.27 15.36 -1.63
C VAL A 96 1.59 13.99 -1.03
N SER A 97 1.46 12.96 -1.87
CA SER A 97 1.79 11.58 -1.50
C SER A 97 3.20 11.24 -1.97
N HIS A 98 4.01 10.69 -1.08
CA HIS A 98 5.42 10.36 -1.31
C HIS A 98 5.67 8.85 -1.26
N GLY A 99 5.00 8.12 -2.10
CA GLY A 99 5.20 6.68 -2.19
C GLY A 99 3.92 5.92 -2.49
N MET A 100 4.04 4.60 -2.50
CA MET A 100 2.93 3.70 -2.74
C MET A 100 3.09 2.43 -1.93
N PHE A 101 2.00 1.96 -1.30
CA PHE A 101 2.02 0.69 -0.60
C PHE A 101 1.86 -0.48 -1.55
N LEU A 102 2.45 -1.60 -1.17
CA LEU A 102 2.15 -2.88 -1.79
C LEU A 102 0.96 -3.52 -1.08
N SER A 103 0.04 -4.03 -1.86
CA SER A 103 -1.13 -4.72 -1.34
C SER A 103 -1.54 -5.83 -2.28
N ALA A 104 -2.28 -6.80 -1.76
CA ALA A 104 -2.83 -7.89 -2.56
C ALA A 104 -4.34 -7.82 -2.51
N GLU A 105 -4.96 -7.78 -3.67
CA GLU A 105 -6.41 -7.87 -3.76
C GLU A 105 -6.82 -9.33 -3.72
N CYS A 106 -7.65 -9.65 -2.75
CA CYS A 106 -8.12 -11.00 -2.53
C CYS A 106 -9.54 -11.19 -3.07
N LYS A 107 -9.93 -12.44 -3.19
CA LYS A 107 -11.30 -12.81 -3.55
C LYS A 107 -12.31 -12.12 -2.65
N LYS A 108 -13.49 -11.82 -3.17
CA LYS A 108 -14.59 -11.16 -2.44
C LYS A 108 -14.28 -9.72 -2.02
N GLY A 109 -13.42 -9.04 -2.76
CA GLY A 109 -13.15 -7.64 -2.53
C GLY A 109 -12.32 -7.34 -1.26
N LYS A 110 -11.65 -8.33 -0.72
CA LYS A 110 -10.72 -8.11 0.41
C LYS A 110 -9.37 -7.64 -0.11
N MET A 111 -8.75 -6.75 0.65
CA MET A 111 -7.42 -6.26 0.36
C MET A 111 -6.51 -6.59 1.53
N ARG A 112 -5.30 -7.05 1.24
CA ARG A 112 -4.28 -7.34 2.26
C ARG A 112 -3.07 -6.45 2.05
N LEU A 113 -2.66 -5.82 3.10
CA LEU A 113 -1.43 -5.01 3.12
C LEU A 113 -0.24 -5.80 3.68
#